data_d9c9ad9408f977dfc632c2fc1093fa51
#
_entry.id   d9c9ad9408f977dfc632c2fc1093fa51
#
_cell.length_a   1.000
_cell.length_b   1.000
_cell.length_c   1.000
_cell.angle_alpha   90.00
_cell.angle_beta   90.00
_cell.angle_gamma   90.00
#
_symmetry.space_group_name_H-M   'P 1'
#
loop_
_entity.id
_entity.type
_entity.pdbx_description
1 polymer ?
#
loop_
_entity_poly.entity_id
_entity_poly.type
_entity_poly.pdbx_seq_one_letter_code
_entity_poly.pdbx_strand_id
1 'polypeptide(L)'
;MGYLFTSESVSEGHPDKVADQISDAVLDKLLAYDPSSKVACETLVTTGQVVLAGEVKTKAYVDMPLIAREVIKKIGYTKGEYMFESNSCGVLSAIHEQSPDINRGVERQDPMEQGAGDQGMMFGYATNETENYMPLSLDLAHRILQVLADVRREGKVMTYLRPDAKSQVTIEYDDNGTCLLYTSDAADEPPSRRQEPGDHRI
;
A
#
# COMPACT_ATOMS: atom_id res chain seq x y z
N MET A 1 -5.98 2.81 35.98
CA MET A 1 -6.95 3.42 35.04
C MET A 1 -6.55 2.92 33.66
N GLY A 2 -7.41 2.18 32.97
CA GLY A 2 -7.07 1.61 31.66
C GLY A 2 -6.81 2.68 30.59
N TYR A 3 -6.21 2.29 29.46
CA TYR A 3 -5.97 3.17 28.32
C TYR A 3 -6.50 2.56 27.03
N LEU A 4 -6.86 3.41 26.08
CA LEU A 4 -7.29 3.03 24.75
C LEU A 4 -6.12 3.12 23.77
N PHE A 5 -5.99 2.11 22.90
CA PHE A 5 -5.04 2.09 21.81
C PHE A 5 -5.75 1.75 20.49
N THR A 6 -5.56 2.59 19.50
CA THR A 6 -6.27 2.47 18.21
C THR A 6 -5.27 2.30 17.07
N SER A 7 -5.55 1.38 16.18
CA SER A 7 -4.82 1.20 14.92
C SER A 7 -5.76 1.19 13.73
N GLU A 8 -5.28 1.71 12.62
CA GLU A 8 -5.99 1.71 11.34
C GLU A 8 -5.23 0.87 10.31
N SER A 9 -5.97 0.36 9.34
CA SER A 9 -5.40 -0.32 8.17
C SER A 9 -6.16 0.07 6.92
N VAL A 10 -5.49 -0.02 5.78
CA VAL A 10 -6.07 0.17 4.45
C VAL A 10 -5.93 -1.11 3.63
N SER A 11 -6.90 -1.35 2.75
CA SER A 11 -6.92 -2.54 1.90
C SER A 11 -5.94 -2.44 0.75
N GLU A 12 -5.76 -3.55 0.03
CA GLU A 12 -4.93 -3.65 -1.17
C GLU A 12 -5.32 -2.66 -2.28
N GLY A 13 -6.58 -2.23 -2.31
CA GLY A 13 -7.11 -1.28 -3.30
C GLY A 13 -7.09 0.18 -2.86
N HIS A 14 -6.65 0.49 -1.63
CA HIS A 14 -6.45 1.87 -1.22
C HIS A 14 -5.33 2.53 -2.06
N PRO A 15 -5.46 3.80 -2.47
CA PRO A 15 -4.46 4.47 -3.32
C PRO A 15 -3.02 4.32 -2.83
N ASP A 16 -2.76 4.45 -1.54
CA ASP A 16 -1.42 4.30 -0.96
C ASP A 16 -0.88 2.87 -1.17
N LYS A 17 -1.72 1.83 -0.93
CA LYS A 17 -1.33 0.43 -1.15
C LYS A 17 -1.19 0.09 -2.63
N VAL A 18 -2.01 0.68 -3.49
CA VAL A 18 -1.86 0.53 -4.95
C VAL A 18 -0.52 1.12 -5.40
N ALA A 19 -0.16 2.30 -4.89
CA ALA A 19 1.11 2.95 -5.19
C ALA A 19 2.30 2.10 -4.74
N ASP A 20 2.29 1.62 -3.49
CA ASP A 20 3.32 0.72 -2.96
C ASP A 20 3.48 -0.54 -3.81
N GLN A 21 2.38 -1.22 -4.12
CA GLN A 21 2.40 -2.46 -4.89
C GLN A 21 2.93 -2.24 -6.32
N ILE A 22 2.67 -1.09 -6.93
CA ILE A 22 3.21 -0.76 -8.25
C ILE A 22 4.71 -0.50 -8.16
N SER A 23 5.17 0.29 -7.18
CA SER A 23 6.59 0.55 -6.96
C SER A 23 7.37 -0.74 -6.69
N ASP A 24 6.84 -1.61 -5.83
CA ASP A 24 7.42 -2.92 -5.52
C ASP A 24 7.47 -3.83 -6.76
N ALA A 25 6.41 -3.86 -7.57
CA ALA A 25 6.39 -4.68 -8.79
C ALA A 25 7.41 -4.20 -9.83
N VAL A 26 7.67 -2.90 -9.92
CA VAL A 26 8.73 -2.34 -10.77
C VAL A 26 10.09 -2.77 -10.25
N LEU A 27 10.33 -2.65 -8.94
CA LEU A 27 11.56 -3.10 -8.28
C LEU A 27 11.81 -4.60 -8.53
N ASP A 28 10.82 -5.44 -8.25
CA ASP A 28 10.89 -6.89 -8.41
C ASP A 28 11.23 -7.28 -9.86
N LYS A 29 10.59 -6.62 -10.81
CA LYS A 29 10.79 -6.91 -12.23
C LYS A 29 12.20 -6.52 -12.69
N LEU A 30 12.70 -5.37 -12.25
CA LEU A 30 14.06 -4.94 -12.57
C LEU A 30 15.11 -5.87 -11.95
N LEU A 31 14.97 -6.23 -10.67
CA LEU A 31 15.88 -7.14 -9.97
C LEU A 31 15.85 -8.55 -10.57
N ALA A 32 14.71 -9.01 -11.10
CA ALA A 32 14.62 -10.32 -11.74
C ALA A 32 15.49 -10.43 -13.02
N TYR A 33 15.68 -9.32 -13.75
CA TYR A 33 16.50 -9.28 -14.96
C TYR A 33 17.92 -8.78 -14.71
N ASP A 34 18.11 -7.90 -13.75
CA ASP A 34 19.41 -7.38 -13.34
C ASP A 34 19.46 -7.25 -11.82
N PRO A 35 20.00 -8.26 -11.12
CA PRO A 35 20.12 -8.25 -9.66
C PRO A 35 20.97 -7.10 -9.09
N SER A 36 21.73 -6.40 -9.94
CA SER A 36 22.54 -5.25 -9.55
C SER A 36 21.78 -3.92 -9.68
N SER A 37 20.51 -3.94 -10.10
CA SER A 37 19.68 -2.76 -10.25
C SER A 37 19.58 -1.95 -8.97
N LYS A 38 19.62 -0.61 -9.10
CA LYS A 38 19.27 0.34 -8.05
C LYS A 38 18.02 1.07 -8.51
N VAL A 39 17.01 1.03 -7.70
CA VAL A 39 15.65 1.46 -8.08
C VAL A 39 15.09 2.37 -7.01
N ALA A 40 14.83 3.62 -7.37
CA ALA A 40 14.06 4.58 -6.60
C ALA A 40 12.85 4.96 -7.46
N CYS A 41 11.78 4.17 -7.36
CA CYS A 41 10.55 4.37 -8.11
C CYS A 41 9.44 4.80 -7.16
N GLU A 42 9.00 6.04 -7.31
CA GLU A 42 7.85 6.60 -6.61
C GLU A 42 6.61 6.50 -7.50
N THR A 43 5.48 6.20 -6.89
CA THR A 43 4.21 6.07 -7.60
C THR A 43 3.17 6.99 -6.98
N LEU A 44 2.51 7.80 -7.81
CA LEU A 44 1.33 8.55 -7.46
C LEU A 44 0.11 7.93 -8.15
N VAL A 45 -0.95 7.68 -7.38
CA VAL A 45 -2.21 7.14 -7.88
C VAL A 45 -3.35 8.10 -7.56
N THR A 46 -4.17 8.37 -8.56
CA THR A 46 -5.40 9.16 -8.42
C THR A 46 -6.47 8.64 -9.38
N THR A 47 -7.67 9.21 -9.33
CA THR A 47 -8.77 8.82 -10.25
C THR A 47 -8.32 8.83 -11.70
N GLY A 48 -8.39 7.69 -12.35
CA GLY A 48 -8.08 7.50 -13.76
C GLY A 48 -6.60 7.60 -14.14
N GLN A 49 -5.67 7.77 -13.19
CA GLN A 49 -4.27 8.03 -13.54
C GLN A 49 -3.27 7.44 -12.55
N VAL A 50 -2.14 6.99 -13.09
CA VAL A 50 -0.92 6.61 -12.38
C VAL A 50 0.24 7.42 -12.94
N VAL A 51 1.10 7.93 -12.06
CA VAL A 51 2.36 8.57 -12.43
C VAL A 51 3.50 7.83 -11.74
N LEU A 52 4.45 7.35 -12.52
CA LEU A 52 5.70 6.74 -12.06
C LEU A 52 6.80 7.78 -12.22
N ALA A 53 7.53 8.06 -11.16
CA ALA A 53 8.62 9.04 -11.17
C ALA A 53 9.80 8.53 -10.36
N GLY A 54 11.00 8.97 -10.68
CA GLY A 54 12.18 8.62 -9.92
C GLY A 54 13.39 8.31 -10.79
N GLU A 55 14.33 7.59 -10.22
CA GLU A 55 15.61 7.28 -10.84
C GLU A 55 15.94 5.80 -10.72
N VAL A 56 16.46 5.21 -11.79
CA VAL A 56 16.91 3.81 -11.81
C VAL A 56 18.31 3.70 -12.42
N LYS A 57 19.09 2.76 -11.90
CA LYS A 57 20.33 2.30 -12.53
C LYS A 57 20.19 0.82 -12.77
N THR A 58 20.04 0.43 -14.03
CA THR A 58 19.81 -0.97 -14.41
C THR A 58 20.28 -1.21 -15.85
N LYS A 59 20.59 -2.48 -16.16
CA LYS A 59 20.79 -2.95 -17.53
C LYS A 59 19.53 -3.58 -18.11
N ALA A 60 18.50 -3.75 -17.28
CA ALA A 60 17.24 -4.35 -17.67
C ALA A 60 16.34 -3.33 -18.40
N TYR A 61 15.59 -3.83 -19.35
CA TYR A 61 14.46 -3.09 -19.93
C TYR A 61 13.15 -3.73 -19.49
N VAL A 62 12.23 -2.93 -18.98
CA VAL A 62 10.89 -3.36 -18.60
C VAL A 62 9.83 -2.35 -19.08
N ASP A 63 8.65 -2.85 -19.42
CA ASP A 63 7.50 -2.00 -19.77
C ASP A 63 6.81 -1.54 -18.48
N MET A 64 7.17 -0.38 -17.97
CA MET A 64 6.64 0.21 -16.74
C MET A 64 5.10 0.35 -16.77
N PRO A 65 4.48 0.89 -17.84
CA PRO A 65 3.03 0.93 -17.97
C PRO A 65 2.36 -0.44 -17.88
N LEU A 66 2.95 -1.45 -18.49
CA LEU A 66 2.40 -2.82 -18.44
C LEU A 66 2.42 -3.37 -17.01
N ILE A 67 3.53 -3.19 -16.29
CA ILE A 67 3.66 -3.63 -14.89
C ILE A 67 2.59 -2.97 -14.03
N ALA A 68 2.41 -1.65 -14.13
CA ALA A 68 1.38 -0.94 -13.38
C ALA A 68 -0.01 -1.49 -13.67
N ARG A 69 -0.35 -1.74 -14.94
CA ARG A 69 -1.64 -2.31 -15.34
C ARG A 69 -1.86 -3.73 -14.82
N GLU A 70 -0.83 -4.58 -14.81
CA GLU A 70 -0.90 -5.93 -14.24
C GLU A 70 -1.22 -5.90 -12.74
N VAL A 71 -0.59 -4.99 -11.99
CA VAL A 71 -0.86 -4.79 -10.55
C VAL A 71 -2.30 -4.31 -10.33
N ILE A 72 -2.73 -3.27 -11.04
CA ILE A 72 -4.09 -2.73 -10.95
C ILE A 72 -5.14 -3.81 -11.23
N LYS A 73 -4.91 -4.62 -12.27
CA LYS A 73 -5.76 -5.76 -12.62
C LYS A 73 -5.79 -6.83 -11.52
N LYS A 74 -4.62 -7.18 -10.96
CA LYS A 74 -4.49 -8.18 -9.87
C LYS A 74 -5.25 -7.75 -8.62
N ILE A 75 -5.20 -6.47 -8.28
CA ILE A 75 -5.95 -5.88 -7.15
C ILE A 75 -7.47 -6.00 -7.38
N GLY A 76 -7.92 -5.94 -8.63
CA GLY A 76 -9.34 -6.08 -8.98
C GLY A 76 -10.00 -4.83 -9.53
N TYR A 77 -9.23 -3.82 -9.91
CA TYR A 77 -9.73 -2.66 -10.65
C TYR A 77 -9.88 -3.00 -12.13
N THR A 78 -10.97 -3.67 -12.45
CA THR A 78 -11.26 -4.26 -13.78
C THR A 78 -12.52 -3.71 -14.43
N LYS A 79 -13.20 -2.74 -13.80
CA LYS A 79 -14.45 -2.15 -14.29
C LYS A 79 -14.32 -0.65 -14.43
N GLY A 80 -14.74 -0.12 -15.58
CA GLY A 80 -14.68 1.31 -15.87
C GLY A 80 -15.52 2.17 -14.91
N GLU A 81 -16.58 1.59 -14.31
CA GLU A 81 -17.39 2.27 -13.29
C GLU A 81 -16.65 2.67 -12.02
N TYR A 82 -15.48 2.08 -11.77
CA TYR A 82 -14.62 2.46 -10.66
C TYR A 82 -13.82 3.74 -10.92
N MET A 83 -13.91 4.27 -12.15
CA MET A 83 -13.16 5.46 -12.62
C MET A 83 -11.63 5.32 -12.44
N PHE A 84 -11.18 4.12 -12.22
CA PHE A 84 -9.79 3.67 -12.19
C PHE A 84 -9.80 2.20 -12.58
N GLU A 85 -9.23 1.88 -13.75
CA GLU A 85 -9.35 0.54 -14.34
C GLU A 85 -8.09 0.22 -15.12
N SER A 86 -7.65 -1.04 -15.05
CA SER A 86 -6.36 -1.52 -15.55
C SER A 86 -6.08 -1.24 -17.04
N ASN A 87 -7.11 -1.25 -17.89
CA ASN A 87 -6.92 -1.03 -19.34
C ASN A 87 -7.07 0.44 -19.74
N SER A 88 -7.88 1.22 -18.99
CA SER A 88 -8.29 2.56 -19.39
C SER A 88 -7.63 3.68 -18.61
N CYS A 89 -7.05 3.43 -17.41
CA CYS A 89 -6.35 4.47 -16.68
C CYS A 89 -5.12 4.99 -17.46
N GLY A 90 -4.84 6.28 -17.34
CA GLY A 90 -3.59 6.88 -17.83
C GLY A 90 -2.40 6.36 -17.01
N VAL A 91 -1.32 6.00 -17.66
CA VAL A 91 -0.05 5.67 -16.99
C VAL A 91 1.04 6.53 -17.60
N LEU A 92 1.59 7.43 -16.80
CA LEU A 92 2.71 8.29 -17.18
C LEU A 92 3.98 7.78 -16.48
N SER A 93 5.08 7.78 -17.22
CA SER A 93 6.40 7.44 -16.69
C SER A 93 7.36 8.61 -16.85
N ALA A 94 7.91 9.06 -15.74
CA ALA A 94 8.98 10.06 -15.62
C ALA A 94 10.16 9.44 -14.84
N ILE A 95 10.52 8.20 -15.19
CA ILE A 95 11.69 7.52 -14.65
C ILE A 95 12.91 7.93 -15.46
N HIS A 96 13.95 8.32 -14.77
CA HIS A 96 15.22 8.75 -15.33
C HIS A 96 16.35 7.80 -14.93
N GLU A 97 17.47 7.90 -15.63
CA GLU A 97 18.71 7.23 -15.23
C GLU A 97 19.31 7.93 -13.99
N GLN A 98 19.79 7.13 -13.03
CA GLN A 98 20.37 7.66 -11.79
C GLN A 98 21.56 8.58 -12.07
N SER A 99 21.63 9.71 -11.37
CA SER A 99 22.74 10.66 -11.46
C SER A 99 24.09 10.00 -11.16
N PRO A 100 25.13 10.21 -12.01
CA PRO A 100 26.48 9.68 -11.78
C PRO A 100 27.10 10.15 -10.45
N ASP A 101 26.72 11.32 -9.95
CA ASP A 101 27.28 11.87 -8.71
C ASP A 101 26.76 11.14 -7.47
N ILE A 102 25.48 10.81 -7.42
CA ILE A 102 24.88 9.97 -6.34
C ILE A 102 25.54 8.59 -6.36
N ASN A 103 25.73 8.03 -7.54
CA ASN A 103 26.31 6.70 -7.70
C ASN A 103 27.74 6.60 -7.14
N ARG A 104 28.57 7.64 -7.27
CA ARG A 104 29.93 7.68 -6.70
C ARG A 104 29.95 7.57 -5.18
N GLY A 105 28.93 8.06 -4.50
CA GLY A 105 28.79 7.96 -3.03
C GLY A 105 28.44 6.56 -2.55
N VAL A 106 27.79 5.76 -3.38
CA VAL A 106 27.21 4.46 -3.03
C VAL A 106 28.09 3.30 -3.46
N GLU A 107 28.70 3.34 -4.65
CA GLU A 107 29.50 2.24 -5.17
C GLU A 107 30.87 2.14 -4.48
N ARG A 108 31.21 0.93 -4.04
CA ARG A 108 32.53 0.54 -3.51
C ARG A 108 33.07 -0.63 -4.34
N GLN A 109 34.39 -0.83 -4.28
CA GLN A 109 35.03 -1.94 -4.96
C GLN A 109 34.59 -3.29 -4.39
N ASP A 110 34.37 -3.36 -3.07
CA ASP A 110 33.80 -4.51 -2.40
C ASP A 110 32.27 -4.29 -2.24
N PRO A 111 31.44 -5.19 -2.80
CA PRO A 111 29.99 -5.13 -2.63
C PRO A 111 29.53 -5.14 -1.17
N MET A 112 30.31 -5.72 -0.26
CA MET A 112 30.02 -5.75 1.18
C MET A 112 30.23 -4.41 1.88
N GLU A 113 30.99 -3.50 1.26
CA GLU A 113 31.23 -2.14 1.74
C GLU A 113 30.35 -1.09 1.07
N GLN A 114 29.36 -1.53 0.29
CA GLN A 114 28.44 -0.62 -0.40
C GLN A 114 27.74 0.31 0.61
N GLY A 115 27.76 1.62 0.32
CA GLY A 115 27.05 2.62 1.13
C GLY A 115 25.55 2.60 0.87
N ALA A 116 24.79 3.18 1.83
CA ALA A 116 23.37 3.45 1.63
C ALA A 116 23.16 4.56 0.61
N GLY A 117 22.07 4.49 -0.17
CA GLY A 117 21.71 5.50 -1.15
C GLY A 117 21.19 6.80 -0.52
N ASP A 118 20.79 6.74 0.75
CA ASP A 118 20.28 7.89 1.50
C ASP A 118 20.57 7.72 3.00
N GLN A 119 20.44 8.78 3.76
CA GLN A 119 20.47 8.75 5.22
C GLN A 119 19.13 8.24 5.76
N GLY A 120 19.13 7.65 6.95
CA GLY A 120 17.92 7.14 7.55
C GLY A 120 18.00 7.06 9.07
N MET A 121 16.83 7.16 9.71
CA MET A 121 16.62 6.86 11.11
C MET A 121 15.45 5.90 11.21
N MET A 122 15.61 4.83 11.98
CA MET A 122 14.63 3.76 12.06
C MET A 122 14.20 3.55 13.50
N PHE A 123 12.90 3.23 13.68
CA PHE A 123 12.31 2.83 14.93
C PHE A 123 11.79 1.41 14.81
N GLY A 124 12.00 0.61 15.85
CA GLY A 124 11.49 -0.74 15.92
C GLY A 124 10.59 -0.91 17.14
N TYR A 125 9.48 -1.64 16.98
CA TYR A 125 8.60 -2.02 18.06
C TYR A 125 8.09 -3.44 17.83
N ALA A 126 8.03 -4.23 18.90
CA ALA A 126 7.47 -5.57 18.89
C ALA A 126 6.78 -5.85 20.22
N THR A 127 5.71 -6.66 20.18
CA THR A 127 4.96 -7.09 21.36
C THR A 127 4.68 -8.59 21.25
N ASN A 128 4.37 -9.23 22.38
CA ASN A 128 4.00 -10.64 22.44
C ASN A 128 2.48 -10.88 22.47
N GLU A 129 1.69 -9.88 22.11
CA GLU A 129 0.23 -9.99 22.05
C GLU A 129 -0.26 -10.91 20.92
N THR A 130 0.55 -11.05 19.87
CA THR A 130 0.26 -11.87 18.70
C THR A 130 1.47 -12.76 18.37
N GLU A 131 1.23 -13.86 17.64
CA GLU A 131 2.29 -14.79 17.24
C GLU A 131 3.32 -14.15 16.29
N ASN A 132 2.90 -13.14 15.52
CA ASN A 132 3.74 -12.39 14.60
C ASN A 132 4.44 -11.17 15.21
N TYR A 133 4.35 -11.00 16.53
CA TYR A 133 4.91 -9.90 17.32
C TYR A 133 4.38 -8.51 16.95
N MET A 134 3.25 -8.42 16.28
CA MET A 134 2.57 -7.17 15.95
C MET A 134 1.60 -6.77 17.06
N PRO A 135 1.35 -5.47 17.30
CA PRO A 135 0.28 -5.01 18.19
C PRO A 135 -1.07 -5.61 17.80
N LEU A 136 -1.83 -6.09 18.77
CA LEU A 136 -3.11 -6.78 18.51
C LEU A 136 -4.10 -5.91 17.74
N SER A 137 -4.21 -4.62 18.04
CA SER A 137 -5.08 -3.69 17.31
C SER A 137 -4.74 -3.60 15.83
N LEU A 138 -3.44 -3.57 15.49
CA LEU A 138 -2.97 -3.50 14.12
C LEU A 138 -3.17 -4.82 13.37
N ASP A 139 -2.85 -5.94 14.02
CA ASP A 139 -3.05 -7.28 13.43
C ASP A 139 -4.53 -7.52 13.11
N LEU A 140 -5.44 -7.18 14.02
CA LEU A 140 -6.88 -7.29 13.81
C LEU A 140 -7.36 -6.37 12.67
N ALA A 141 -6.88 -5.12 12.63
CA ALA A 141 -7.22 -4.19 11.55
C ALA A 141 -6.80 -4.74 10.17
N HIS A 142 -5.60 -5.31 10.07
CA HIS A 142 -5.14 -5.97 8.84
C HIS A 142 -5.99 -7.20 8.48
N ARG A 143 -6.29 -8.05 9.48
CA ARG A 143 -7.04 -9.29 9.27
C ARG A 143 -8.46 -9.05 8.77
N ILE A 144 -9.13 -8.03 9.29
CA ILE A 144 -10.46 -7.61 8.79
C ILE A 144 -10.41 -7.35 7.29
N LEU A 145 -9.44 -6.58 6.82
CA LEU A 145 -9.31 -6.21 5.39
C LEU A 145 -8.89 -7.39 4.52
N GLN A 146 -8.07 -8.31 5.02
CA GLN A 146 -7.74 -9.55 4.33
C GLN A 146 -9.00 -10.40 4.08
N VAL A 147 -9.82 -10.59 5.13
CA VAL A 147 -11.09 -11.31 5.01
C VAL A 147 -12.04 -10.62 4.04
N LEU A 148 -12.16 -9.29 4.09
CA LEU A 148 -12.98 -8.53 3.13
C LEU A 148 -12.49 -8.71 1.69
N ALA A 149 -11.19 -8.71 1.46
CA ALA A 149 -10.62 -8.95 0.14
C ALA A 149 -10.95 -10.36 -0.38
N ASP A 150 -10.88 -11.37 0.48
CA ASP A 150 -11.23 -12.75 0.12
C ASP A 150 -12.72 -12.88 -0.19
N VAL A 151 -13.60 -12.31 0.63
CA VAL A 151 -15.06 -12.27 0.39
C VAL A 151 -15.37 -11.59 -0.94
N ARG A 152 -14.71 -10.47 -1.23
CA ARG A 152 -14.86 -9.75 -2.50
C ARG A 152 -14.44 -10.61 -3.69
N ARG A 153 -13.29 -11.31 -3.59
CA ARG A 153 -12.78 -12.18 -4.67
C ARG A 153 -13.65 -13.39 -4.91
N GLU A 154 -14.24 -13.98 -3.85
CA GLU A 154 -15.21 -15.07 -3.98
C GLU A 154 -16.47 -14.64 -4.73
N GLY A 155 -16.92 -13.40 -4.57
CA GLY A 155 -18.09 -12.84 -5.26
C GLY A 155 -19.42 -13.53 -4.95
N LYS A 156 -19.53 -14.22 -3.81
CA LYS A 156 -20.74 -14.95 -3.38
C LYS A 156 -21.62 -14.15 -2.45
N VAL A 157 -20.99 -13.52 -1.46
CA VAL A 157 -21.62 -12.63 -0.48
C VAL A 157 -21.02 -11.25 -0.60
N MET A 158 -21.72 -10.20 -0.16
CA MET A 158 -21.25 -8.82 -0.22
C MET A 158 -20.72 -8.43 -1.62
N THR A 159 -21.46 -8.77 -2.66
CA THR A 159 -21.08 -8.57 -4.08
C THR A 159 -20.89 -7.11 -4.49
N TYR A 160 -21.27 -6.18 -3.62
CA TYR A 160 -21.08 -4.75 -3.77
C TYR A 160 -19.68 -4.26 -3.37
N LEU A 161 -18.86 -5.10 -2.71
CA LEU A 161 -17.52 -4.71 -2.28
C LEU A 161 -16.63 -4.33 -3.45
N ARG A 162 -15.86 -3.26 -3.25
CA ARG A 162 -14.84 -2.76 -4.17
C ARG A 162 -13.44 -3.02 -3.58
N PRO A 163 -12.37 -2.81 -4.38
CA PRO A 163 -11.01 -3.08 -3.89
C PRO A 163 -10.55 -2.18 -2.74
N ASP A 164 -11.06 -0.94 -2.65
CA ASP A 164 -10.71 0.00 -1.59
C ASP A 164 -11.58 -0.20 -0.35
N ALA A 165 -10.95 -0.27 0.81
CA ALA A 165 -11.61 -0.33 2.12
C ALA A 165 -10.63 0.12 3.22
N LYS A 166 -11.18 0.55 4.35
CA LYS A 166 -10.43 0.89 5.56
C LYS A 166 -11.01 0.15 6.76
N SER A 167 -10.18 -0.11 7.75
CA SER A 167 -10.59 -0.65 9.04
C SER A 167 -9.89 0.10 10.17
N GLN A 168 -10.58 0.22 11.30
CA GLN A 168 -10.05 0.78 12.53
C GLN A 168 -10.40 -0.16 13.67
N VAL A 169 -9.44 -0.47 14.53
CA VAL A 169 -9.63 -1.29 15.73
C VAL A 169 -9.12 -0.53 16.93
N THR A 170 -9.97 -0.42 17.95
CA THR A 170 -9.63 0.17 19.24
C THR A 170 -9.66 -0.91 20.31
N ILE A 171 -8.61 -0.99 21.12
CA ILE A 171 -8.49 -1.92 22.23
C ILE A 171 -8.39 -1.13 23.53
N GLU A 172 -9.11 -1.57 24.56
CA GLU A 172 -8.96 -1.10 25.92
C GLU A 172 -8.05 -2.05 26.69
N TYR A 173 -7.01 -1.51 27.27
CA TYR A 173 -6.05 -2.22 28.12
C TYR A 173 -6.18 -1.78 29.57
N ASP A 174 -5.90 -2.69 30.52
CA ASP A 174 -5.67 -2.33 31.92
C ASP A 174 -4.30 -1.68 32.14
N ASP A 175 -4.02 -1.28 33.38
CA ASP A 175 -2.73 -0.67 33.74
C ASP A 175 -1.53 -1.64 33.59
N ASN A 176 -1.76 -2.92 33.45
CA ASN A 176 -0.75 -3.96 33.26
C ASN A 176 -0.57 -4.34 31.78
N GLY A 177 -1.34 -3.70 30.88
CA GLY A 177 -1.30 -4.02 29.44
C GLY A 177 -2.13 -5.24 29.06
N THR A 178 -3.07 -5.71 29.91
CA THR A 178 -3.98 -6.80 29.58
C THR A 178 -5.17 -6.24 28.79
N CYS A 179 -5.50 -6.87 27.65
CA CYS A 179 -6.64 -6.50 26.83
C CYS A 179 -7.95 -6.76 27.59
N LEU A 180 -8.78 -5.73 27.79
CA LEU A 180 -10.08 -5.80 28.43
C LEU A 180 -11.22 -5.87 27.41
N LEU A 181 -11.16 -5.06 26.37
CA LEU A 181 -12.19 -4.92 25.34
C LEU A 181 -11.58 -4.45 24.02
N TYR A 182 -12.17 -4.92 22.91
CA TYR A 182 -11.87 -4.34 21.59
C TYR A 182 -13.17 -3.97 20.85
N THR A 183 -13.11 -2.90 20.07
CA THR A 183 -14.15 -2.49 19.13
C THR A 183 -13.53 -2.30 17.74
N SER A 184 -14.29 -2.61 16.69
CA SER A 184 -13.83 -2.46 15.31
C SER A 184 -14.85 -1.72 14.46
N ASP A 185 -14.37 -0.93 13.51
CA ASP A 185 -15.15 -0.32 12.46
C ASP A 185 -14.49 -0.63 11.11
N ALA A 186 -15.30 -1.01 10.13
CA ALA A 186 -14.86 -1.25 8.77
C ALA A 186 -15.74 -0.45 7.82
N ALA A 187 -15.14 0.51 7.13
CA ALA A 187 -15.83 1.37 6.17
C ALA A 187 -15.49 0.97 4.73
N ASP A 188 -16.53 0.65 3.96
CA ASP A 188 -16.49 0.48 2.51
C ASP A 188 -17.46 1.49 1.89
N GLU A 189 -17.04 2.75 1.76
CA GLU A 189 -17.82 3.78 1.07
C GLU A 189 -17.18 4.17 -0.26
N PRO A 190 -17.95 4.11 -1.36
CA PRO A 190 -17.54 4.78 -2.59
C PRO A 190 -17.56 6.31 -2.38
N PRO A 191 -16.56 7.06 -2.89
CA PRO A 191 -16.40 8.50 -2.63
C PRO A 191 -17.56 9.39 -3.10
N SER A 192 -18.59 8.87 -3.75
CA SER A 192 -19.65 9.63 -4.39
C SER A 192 -21.01 9.68 -3.67
N ARG A 193 -21.12 9.17 -2.43
CA ARG A 193 -22.41 9.19 -1.69
C ARG A 193 -22.28 9.61 -0.23
N ARG A 194 -21.62 10.71 0.06
CA ARG A 194 -22.00 11.46 1.26
C ARG A 194 -23.23 12.28 0.92
N GLN A 195 -24.41 11.78 1.24
CA GLN A 195 -25.57 12.66 1.38
C GLN A 195 -25.31 13.51 2.63
N GLU A 196 -25.18 14.81 2.42
CA GLU A 196 -25.24 15.75 3.54
C GLU A 196 -26.57 15.54 4.29
N PRO A 197 -26.57 15.59 5.64
CA PRO A 197 -27.81 15.55 6.39
C PRO A 197 -28.66 16.75 5.95
N GLY A 198 -29.83 16.46 5.40
CA GLY A 198 -30.75 17.49 4.96
C GLY A 198 -31.09 18.47 6.08
N ASP A 199 -30.84 19.75 5.84
CA ASP A 199 -31.27 20.86 6.66
C ASP A 199 -32.82 20.89 6.66
N HIS A 200 -33.42 20.22 7.63
CA HIS A 200 -34.83 20.39 7.93
C HIS A 200 -35.01 21.68 8.74
N ARG A 201 -35.02 22.83 8.07
CA ARG A 201 -35.64 24.04 8.64
C ARG A 201 -37.07 24.09 8.19
N ILE A 202 -37.93 24.03 9.19
CA ILE A 202 -39.36 24.43 9.11
C ILE A 202 -39.41 25.95 9.01
#